data_f59243a9ca0a9bb7fbfeca0ebe143324
#
_entry.id   f59243a9ca0a9bb7fbfeca0ebe143324
#
_cell.length_a   1.000
_cell.length_b   1.000
_cell.length_c   1.000
_cell.angle_alpha   90.00
_cell.angle_beta   90.00
_cell.angle_gamma   90.00
#
_symmetry.space_group_name_H-M   'P 1'
#
loop_
_entity.id
_entity.type
_entity.pdbx_description
1 polymer ?
#
loop_
_entity_poly.entity_id
_entity_poly.type
_entity_poly.pdbx_seq_one_letter_code
_entity_poly.pdbx_strand_id
1 'polypeptide(L)'
;MPPTLIVDPASVDLSQVVADREAIRRVNPQRYELEQLTAIVLMDGEQHLIAGYKDVGAEEFWVRGHLPDYPLLPGVLICEAAAQLCSYYIVSTGLLQGDFLGFGGLENVRFRSPVRPGDRLLLIGKGTRMNRRQTIFNVQGFVGATMVFHGDILGVPLHRQEDEPAQEV
;
A
#
# COMPACT_ATOMS: atom_id res chain seq x y z
N MET A 1 8.43 8.45 20.13
CA MET A 1 8.40 9.62 19.22
C MET A 1 7.99 9.14 17.82
N PRO A 2 7.36 9.96 16.98
CA PRO A 2 7.16 9.61 15.58
C PRO A 2 8.53 9.52 14.86
N PRO A 3 8.64 8.71 13.80
CA PRO A 3 9.85 8.65 12.99
C PRO A 3 10.07 9.96 12.23
N THR A 4 11.29 10.18 11.75
CA THR A 4 11.58 11.27 10.81
C THR A 4 10.72 11.11 9.56
N LEU A 5 10.18 12.22 9.05
CA LEU A 5 9.38 12.21 7.83
C LEU A 5 10.22 11.77 6.62
N ILE A 6 9.64 10.91 5.78
CA ILE A 6 10.23 10.57 4.47
C ILE A 6 10.22 11.82 3.59
N VAL A 7 9.06 12.44 3.48
CA VAL A 7 8.85 13.79 2.91
C VAL A 7 7.73 14.47 3.69
N ASP A 8 7.65 15.79 3.61
CA ASP A 8 6.52 16.51 4.18
C ASP A 8 5.22 16.13 3.43
N PRO A 9 4.20 15.59 4.10
CA PRO A 9 2.94 15.23 3.43
C PRO A 9 2.28 16.43 2.73
N ALA A 10 2.48 17.66 3.20
CA ALA A 10 1.97 18.86 2.56
C ALA A 10 2.66 19.19 1.23
N SER A 11 3.85 18.66 0.97
CA SER A 11 4.58 18.83 -0.28
C SER A 11 4.13 17.90 -1.40
N VAL A 12 3.32 16.89 -1.09
CA VAL A 12 2.80 15.94 -2.09
C VAL A 12 1.59 16.55 -2.79
N ASP A 13 1.71 16.79 -4.10
CA ASP A 13 0.60 17.31 -4.90
C ASP A 13 -0.41 16.19 -5.24
N LEU A 14 -1.50 16.15 -4.49
CA LEU A 14 -2.57 15.16 -4.66
C LEU A 14 -3.39 15.33 -5.95
N SER A 15 -3.23 16.45 -6.68
CA SER A 15 -3.87 16.69 -7.98
C SER A 15 -3.12 16.05 -9.15
N GLN A 16 -1.84 15.72 -8.97
CA GLN A 16 -0.99 15.10 -9.98
C GLN A 16 -1.15 13.59 -9.99
N VAL A 17 -2.25 13.10 -10.60
CA VAL A 17 -2.51 11.67 -10.69
C VAL A 17 -1.57 11.01 -11.71
N VAL A 18 -0.63 10.21 -11.20
CA VAL A 18 0.30 9.39 -12.01
C VAL A 18 -0.39 8.11 -12.48
N ALA A 19 -1.20 7.50 -11.62
CA ALA A 19 -2.01 6.34 -11.96
C ALA A 19 -3.34 6.38 -11.20
N ASP A 20 -4.42 6.27 -11.94
CA ASP A 20 -5.76 6.09 -11.41
C ASP A 20 -6.04 4.62 -11.05
N ARG A 21 -7.22 4.31 -10.55
CA ARG A 21 -7.61 2.95 -10.15
C ARG A 21 -7.51 1.96 -11.32
N GLU A 22 -7.86 2.36 -12.53
CA GLU A 22 -7.74 1.52 -13.72
C GLU A 22 -6.28 1.19 -14.04
N ALA A 23 -5.38 2.18 -13.98
CA ALA A 23 -3.96 1.96 -14.17
C ALA A 23 -3.35 1.07 -13.06
N ILE A 24 -3.80 1.25 -11.80
CA ILE A 24 -3.38 0.39 -10.69
C ILE A 24 -3.83 -1.06 -10.92
N ARG A 25 -5.05 -1.29 -11.40
CA ARG A 25 -5.57 -2.65 -11.73
C ARG A 25 -4.75 -3.39 -12.78
N ARG A 26 -4.13 -2.67 -13.71
CA ARG A 26 -3.28 -3.30 -14.74
C ARG A 26 -1.97 -3.82 -14.18
N VAL A 27 -1.57 -3.32 -13.03
CA VAL A 27 -0.29 -3.64 -12.38
C VAL A 27 -0.49 -4.56 -11.18
N ASN A 28 -1.38 -4.19 -10.27
CA ASN A 28 -1.66 -4.94 -9.04
C ASN A 28 -2.72 -6.02 -9.26
N PRO A 29 -2.55 -7.23 -8.70
CA PRO A 29 -3.47 -8.35 -8.90
C PRO A 29 -4.75 -8.28 -8.07
N GLN A 30 -4.82 -7.45 -7.01
CA GLN A 30 -5.98 -7.36 -6.14
C GLN A 30 -7.23 -6.89 -6.90
N ARG A 31 -8.40 -7.38 -6.47
CA ARG A 31 -9.71 -7.06 -7.06
C ARG A 31 -10.77 -6.89 -5.99
N TYR A 32 -11.88 -6.26 -6.38
CA TYR A 32 -13.08 -6.07 -5.56
C TYR A 32 -12.77 -5.32 -4.27
N GLU A 33 -13.21 -5.84 -3.15
CA GLU A 33 -13.07 -5.24 -1.82
C GLU A 33 -11.60 -5.10 -1.37
N LEU A 34 -10.69 -5.84 -1.98
CA LEU A 34 -9.27 -5.76 -1.66
C LEU A 34 -8.50 -4.73 -2.47
N GLU A 35 -9.14 -3.99 -3.38
CA GLU A 35 -8.53 -2.82 -4.01
C GLU A 35 -8.48 -1.65 -3.03
N GLN A 36 -7.33 -1.41 -2.43
CA GLN A 36 -7.21 -0.45 -1.33
C GLN A 36 -6.65 0.91 -1.75
N LEU A 37 -6.20 1.08 -2.98
CA LEU A 37 -5.67 2.35 -3.47
C LEU A 37 -6.66 3.06 -4.40
N THR A 38 -6.79 4.37 -4.24
CA THR A 38 -7.57 5.23 -5.13
C THR A 38 -6.72 5.77 -6.27
N ALA A 39 -5.52 6.27 -5.97
CA ALA A 39 -4.59 6.78 -6.96
C ALA A 39 -3.14 6.76 -6.47
N ILE A 40 -2.21 6.75 -7.41
CA ILE A 40 -0.78 7.06 -7.23
C ILE A 40 -0.56 8.50 -7.68
N VAL A 41 0.14 9.31 -6.88
CA VAL A 41 0.34 10.74 -7.13
C VAL A 41 1.81 11.16 -7.22
N LEU A 42 2.72 10.28 -6.82
CA LEU A 42 4.16 10.52 -6.91
C LEU A 42 4.87 9.20 -7.18
N MET A 43 5.81 9.21 -8.09
CA MET A 43 6.71 8.08 -8.33
C MET A 43 8.06 8.61 -8.81
N ASP A 44 9.10 8.39 -8.01
CA ASP A 44 10.47 8.76 -8.28
C ASP A 44 11.36 7.51 -8.22
N GLY A 45 11.81 7.08 -9.39
CA GLY A 45 12.63 5.87 -9.53
C GLY A 45 14.06 6.05 -9.03
N GLU A 46 14.61 7.27 -9.06
CA GLU A 46 15.98 7.56 -8.62
C GLU A 46 16.06 7.52 -7.09
N GLN A 47 15.04 8.05 -6.43
CA GLN A 47 14.98 8.05 -4.98
C GLN A 47 14.27 6.84 -4.38
N HIS A 48 13.74 5.93 -5.17
CA HIS A 48 12.87 4.84 -4.73
C HIS A 48 11.69 5.35 -3.88
N LEU A 49 11.06 6.44 -4.31
CA LEU A 49 9.98 7.11 -3.60
C LEU A 49 8.67 6.93 -4.35
N ILE A 50 7.62 6.62 -3.61
CA ILE A 50 6.25 6.53 -4.14
C ILE A 50 5.28 7.14 -3.15
N ALA A 51 4.24 7.82 -3.65
CA ALA A 51 3.10 8.22 -2.84
C ALA A 51 1.79 7.95 -3.58
N GLY A 52 0.79 7.55 -2.82
CA GLY A 52 -0.56 7.31 -3.29
C GLY A 52 -1.54 7.48 -2.15
N TYR A 53 -2.82 7.48 -2.46
CA TYR A 53 -3.83 7.63 -1.42
C TYR A 53 -5.00 6.67 -1.59
N LYS A 54 -5.69 6.46 -0.47
CA LYS A 54 -7.00 5.82 -0.39
C LYS A 54 -8.02 6.84 0.09
N ASP A 55 -9.08 7.04 -0.69
CA ASP A 55 -10.29 7.69 -0.19
C ASP A 55 -11.13 6.65 0.57
N VAL A 56 -11.32 6.88 1.85
CA VAL A 56 -12.01 5.93 2.73
C VAL A 56 -13.52 6.14 2.62
N GLY A 57 -14.19 5.17 1.98
CA GLY A 57 -15.62 5.22 1.72
C GLY A 57 -16.49 4.84 2.91
N ALA A 58 -17.73 5.33 2.92
CA ALA A 58 -18.72 5.00 3.94
C ALA A 58 -19.39 3.63 3.76
N GLU A 59 -19.26 3.03 2.56
CA GLU A 59 -19.90 1.76 2.20
C GLU A 59 -18.91 0.60 2.01
N GLU A 60 -17.69 0.75 2.53
CA GLU A 60 -16.72 -0.33 2.46
C GLU A 60 -17.16 -1.52 3.34
N PHE A 61 -16.77 -2.74 2.94
CA PHE A 61 -17.21 -4.00 3.55
C PHE A 61 -16.98 -4.07 5.07
N TRP A 62 -15.95 -3.41 5.59
CA TRP A 62 -15.59 -3.41 7.01
C TRP A 62 -16.43 -2.42 7.86
N VAL A 63 -17.05 -1.42 7.25
CA VAL A 63 -17.71 -0.30 7.98
C VAL A 63 -18.77 -0.79 8.95
N ARG A 64 -19.60 -1.76 8.53
CA ARG A 64 -20.65 -2.32 9.36
C ARG A 64 -20.15 -3.05 10.61
N GLY A 65 -18.97 -3.65 10.52
CA GLY A 65 -18.47 -4.56 11.55
C GLY A 65 -17.27 -4.04 12.34
N HIS A 66 -16.55 -3.07 11.82
CA HIS A 66 -15.33 -2.59 12.47
C HIS A 66 -15.32 -1.07 12.71
N LEU A 67 -15.97 -0.59 13.77
CA LEU A 67 -16.78 -1.22 14.81
C LEU A 67 -18.25 -0.80 14.62
N PRO A 68 -19.23 -1.58 15.08
CA PRO A 68 -20.63 -1.16 15.04
C PRO A 68 -20.78 0.21 15.67
N ASP A 69 -21.53 1.12 15.00
CA ASP A 69 -21.78 2.52 15.39
C ASP A 69 -20.55 3.44 15.54
N TYR A 70 -19.34 2.90 15.32
CA TYR A 70 -18.10 3.66 15.39
C TYR A 70 -17.08 3.14 14.35
N PRO A 71 -17.31 3.36 13.05
CA PRO A 71 -16.49 2.80 12.01
C PRO A 71 -15.06 3.38 12.00
N LEU A 72 -14.10 2.49 12.08
CA LEU A 72 -12.66 2.77 11.95
C LEU A 72 -12.05 1.86 10.89
N LEU A 73 -11.22 2.43 10.02
CA LEU A 73 -10.47 1.61 9.05
C LEU A 73 -9.59 0.60 9.80
N PRO A 74 -9.76 -0.70 9.56
CA PRO A 74 -8.92 -1.70 10.20
C PRO A 74 -7.44 -1.46 9.90
N GLY A 75 -6.59 -1.49 10.95
CA GLY A 75 -5.16 -1.26 10.78
C GLY A 75 -4.51 -2.22 9.79
N VAL A 76 -4.98 -3.47 9.74
CA VAL A 76 -4.50 -4.47 8.77
C VAL A 76 -4.81 -4.08 7.32
N LEU A 77 -5.88 -3.34 7.05
CA LEU A 77 -6.18 -2.81 5.72
C LEU A 77 -5.31 -1.59 5.36
N ILE A 78 -4.82 -0.85 6.37
CA ILE A 78 -3.77 0.16 6.13
C ILE A 78 -2.47 -0.53 5.69
N CYS A 79 -2.11 -1.64 6.33
CA CYS A 79 -0.95 -2.45 5.92
C CYS A 79 -1.14 -3.00 4.50
N GLU A 80 -2.34 -3.48 4.14
CA GLU A 80 -2.64 -3.96 2.80
C GLU A 80 -2.53 -2.83 1.75
N ALA A 81 -3.07 -1.64 2.04
CA ALA A 81 -2.92 -0.48 1.16
C ALA A 81 -1.45 -0.08 0.98
N ALA A 82 -0.66 -0.11 2.05
CA ALA A 82 0.77 0.14 2.00
C ALA A 82 1.52 -0.92 1.17
N ALA A 83 1.16 -2.20 1.31
CA ALA A 83 1.73 -3.28 0.50
C ALA A 83 1.40 -3.14 -0.99
N GLN A 84 0.15 -2.75 -1.31
CA GLN A 84 -0.26 -2.48 -2.69
C GLN A 84 0.49 -1.30 -3.31
N LEU A 85 0.79 -0.25 -2.53
CA LEU A 85 1.61 0.87 -2.95
C LEU A 85 3.03 0.40 -3.33
N CYS A 86 3.65 -0.40 -2.46
CA CYS A 86 5.00 -0.94 -2.70
C CYS A 86 5.02 -1.90 -3.89
N SER A 87 4.00 -2.75 -4.03
CA SER A 87 3.85 -3.68 -5.16
C SER A 87 3.74 -2.91 -6.48
N TYR A 88 2.92 -1.86 -6.53
CA TYR A 88 2.80 -1.02 -7.71
C TYR A 88 4.16 -0.45 -8.13
N TYR A 89 4.94 0.08 -7.18
CA TYR A 89 6.28 0.59 -7.45
C TYR A 89 7.19 -0.46 -8.05
N ILE A 90 7.31 -1.62 -7.42
CA ILE A 90 8.24 -2.70 -7.82
C ILE A 90 7.90 -3.23 -9.20
N VAL A 91 6.61 -3.45 -9.49
CA VAL A 91 6.17 -3.96 -10.80
C VAL A 91 6.35 -2.90 -11.89
N SER A 92 5.93 -1.66 -11.63
CA SER A 92 5.99 -0.57 -12.62
C SER A 92 7.42 -0.13 -12.97
N THR A 93 8.38 -0.32 -12.06
CA THR A 93 9.80 -0.02 -12.32
C THR A 93 10.58 -1.19 -12.93
N GLY A 94 9.93 -2.34 -13.14
CA GLY A 94 10.59 -3.55 -13.69
C GLY A 94 11.57 -4.22 -12.73
N LEU A 95 11.49 -3.91 -11.43
CA LEU A 95 12.37 -4.51 -10.40
C LEU A 95 11.87 -5.87 -9.92
N LEU A 96 10.66 -6.28 -10.31
CA LEU A 96 10.11 -7.58 -9.94
C LEU A 96 10.88 -8.71 -10.62
N GLN A 97 11.28 -9.72 -9.81
CA GLN A 97 11.95 -10.94 -10.26
C GLN A 97 11.04 -12.18 -10.14
N GLY A 98 9.74 -12.02 -10.37
CA GLY A 98 8.73 -13.06 -10.28
C GLY A 98 7.44 -12.65 -10.99
N ASP A 99 6.38 -13.42 -10.82
CA ASP A 99 5.08 -13.13 -11.44
C ASP A 99 4.29 -12.09 -10.68
N PHE A 100 4.50 -11.99 -9.38
CA PHE A 100 3.94 -10.96 -8.50
C PHE A 100 4.76 -10.79 -7.22
N LEU A 101 4.56 -9.65 -6.54
CA LEU A 101 5.18 -9.38 -5.26
C LEU A 101 4.29 -9.93 -4.14
N GLY A 102 4.80 -10.93 -3.43
CA GLY A 102 4.14 -11.48 -2.25
C GLY A 102 4.45 -10.64 -1.01
N PHE A 103 3.53 -10.70 -0.05
CA PHE A 103 3.67 -10.03 1.24
C PHE A 103 4.58 -10.86 2.15
N GLY A 104 5.83 -10.44 2.29
CA GLY A 104 6.86 -11.19 3.03
C GLY A 104 6.86 -10.94 4.53
N GLY A 105 6.32 -9.82 4.98
CA GLY A 105 6.25 -9.48 6.40
C GLY A 105 6.05 -8.01 6.67
N LEU A 106 5.92 -7.71 7.96
CA LEU A 106 5.77 -6.37 8.54
C LEU A 106 6.73 -6.20 9.69
N GLU A 107 7.44 -5.06 9.73
CA GLU A 107 8.30 -4.70 10.84
C GLU A 107 8.01 -3.26 11.30
N ASN A 108 8.29 -2.96 12.56
CA ASN A 108 8.20 -1.63 13.14
C ASN A 108 6.83 -0.94 12.97
N VAL A 109 5.76 -1.73 12.81
CA VAL A 109 4.41 -1.21 12.57
C VAL A 109 3.85 -0.51 13.80
N ARG A 110 3.29 0.68 13.60
CA ARG A 110 2.54 1.45 14.60
C ARG A 110 1.36 2.15 13.96
N PHE A 111 0.19 1.95 14.56
CA PHE A 111 -1.01 2.74 14.30
C PHE A 111 -1.07 3.85 15.35
N ARG A 112 -1.15 5.12 14.93
CA ARG A 112 -1.00 6.28 15.79
C ARG A 112 -2.29 7.03 16.04
N SER A 113 -3.18 7.02 15.07
CA SER A 113 -4.47 7.68 15.12
C SER A 113 -5.48 6.92 14.28
N PRO A 114 -6.78 6.98 14.62
CA PRO A 114 -7.83 6.35 13.84
C PRO A 114 -7.99 7.02 12.47
N VAL A 115 -8.37 6.20 11.48
CA VAL A 115 -8.80 6.63 10.14
C VAL A 115 -10.26 6.25 9.98
N ARG A 116 -11.09 7.15 9.45
CA ARG A 116 -12.55 7.01 9.40
C ARG A 116 -13.08 7.14 7.98
N PRO A 117 -14.30 6.69 7.71
CA PRO A 117 -15.00 7.05 6.48
C PRO A 117 -15.04 8.57 6.28
N GLY A 118 -14.73 9.01 5.06
CA GLY A 118 -14.57 10.41 4.70
C GLY A 118 -13.14 10.93 4.75
N ASP A 119 -12.22 10.23 5.40
CA ASP A 119 -10.80 10.59 5.40
C ASP A 119 -10.13 10.21 4.07
N ARG A 120 -9.09 10.96 3.70
CA ARG A 120 -8.11 10.56 2.69
C ARG A 120 -6.84 10.12 3.39
N LEU A 121 -6.51 8.86 3.25
CA LEU A 121 -5.28 8.27 3.76
C LEU A 121 -4.18 8.39 2.69
N LEU A 122 -3.27 9.35 2.86
CA LEU A 122 -2.06 9.47 2.06
C LEU A 122 -1.02 8.49 2.58
N LEU A 123 -0.46 7.68 1.70
CA LEU A 123 0.64 6.76 1.98
C LEU A 123 1.88 7.21 1.20
N ILE A 124 3.01 7.30 1.89
CA ILE A 124 4.30 7.67 1.33
C ILE A 124 5.29 6.55 1.63
N GLY A 125 5.85 5.94 0.61
CA GLY A 125 6.76 4.81 0.71
C GLY A 125 8.15 5.15 0.17
N LYS A 126 9.17 4.78 0.92
CA LYS A 126 10.59 4.89 0.54
C LYS A 126 11.21 3.49 0.52
N GLY A 127 11.70 3.07 -0.63
CA GLY A 127 12.48 1.85 -0.75
C GLY A 127 13.81 1.99 -0.02
N THR A 128 14.06 1.11 0.95
CA THR A 128 15.29 1.09 1.77
C THR A 128 16.19 -0.10 1.43
N ARG A 129 15.61 -1.17 0.91
CA ARG A 129 16.34 -2.33 0.37
C ARG A 129 15.63 -2.83 -0.89
N MET A 130 16.41 -2.93 -1.97
CA MET A 130 15.93 -3.42 -3.26
C MET A 130 16.91 -4.48 -3.76
N ASN A 131 16.58 -5.74 -3.61
CA ASN A 131 17.37 -6.84 -4.16
C ASN A 131 16.46 -7.94 -4.72
N ARG A 132 17.06 -8.91 -5.41
CA ARG A 132 16.33 -9.98 -6.11
C ARG A 132 15.51 -10.92 -5.20
N ARG A 133 15.83 -10.96 -3.90
CA ARG A 133 15.19 -11.88 -2.95
C ARG A 133 14.14 -11.19 -2.10
N GLN A 134 14.29 -9.89 -1.88
CA GLN A 134 13.47 -9.14 -0.96
C GLN A 134 13.51 -7.66 -1.28
N THR A 135 12.37 -6.99 -1.10
CA THR A 135 12.27 -5.53 -1.07
C THR A 135 11.80 -5.09 0.30
N ILE A 136 12.32 -3.96 0.78
CA ILE A 136 11.85 -3.34 2.02
C ILE A 136 11.53 -1.89 1.74
N PHE A 137 10.31 -1.49 2.08
CA PHE A 137 9.85 -0.11 2.05
C PHE A 137 9.55 0.36 3.46
N ASN A 138 10.10 1.50 3.86
CA ASN A 138 9.54 2.26 4.96
C ASN A 138 8.32 3.03 4.44
N VAL A 139 7.17 2.87 5.08
CA VAL A 139 5.92 3.51 4.68
C VAL A 139 5.36 4.32 5.84
N GLN A 140 4.90 5.54 5.53
CA GLN A 140 4.23 6.44 6.44
C GLN A 140 2.86 6.80 5.90
N GLY A 141 1.85 6.80 6.76
CA GLY A 141 0.47 7.13 6.43
C GLY A 141 0.00 8.39 7.15
N PHE A 142 -0.74 9.23 6.45
CA PHE A 142 -1.21 10.52 6.94
C PHE A 142 -2.68 10.74 6.62
N VAL A 143 -3.39 11.41 7.53
CA VAL A 143 -4.67 12.08 7.28
C VAL A 143 -4.45 13.56 7.53
N GLY A 144 -4.53 14.37 6.47
CA GLY A 144 -4.02 15.74 6.52
C GLY A 144 -2.55 15.78 6.92
N ALA A 145 -2.21 16.56 7.95
CA ALA A 145 -0.84 16.63 8.49
C ALA A 145 -0.56 15.59 9.60
N THR A 146 -1.57 14.82 10.01
CA THR A 146 -1.43 13.87 11.12
C THR A 146 -0.92 12.53 10.64
N MET A 147 0.23 12.07 11.17
CA MET A 147 0.72 10.72 10.93
C MET A 147 -0.16 9.71 11.67
N VAL A 148 -0.86 8.85 10.92
CA VAL A 148 -1.74 7.82 11.45
C VAL A 148 -1.11 6.43 11.47
N PHE A 149 -0.08 6.22 10.64
CA PHE A 149 0.57 4.93 10.45
C PHE A 149 2.04 5.10 10.09
N HIS A 150 2.87 4.17 10.51
CA HIS A 150 4.17 3.88 9.90
C HIS A 150 4.56 2.43 10.10
N GLY A 151 5.40 1.92 9.22
CA GLY A 151 5.94 0.57 9.30
C GLY A 151 6.84 0.24 8.12
N ASP A 152 7.53 -0.88 8.24
CA ASP A 152 8.33 -1.44 7.16
C ASP A 152 7.54 -2.57 6.50
N ILE A 153 7.40 -2.49 5.18
CA ILE A 153 6.71 -3.47 4.35
C ILE A 153 7.76 -4.31 3.63
N LEU A 154 7.75 -5.61 3.89
CA LEU A 154 8.64 -6.56 3.26
C LEU A 154 7.92 -7.27 2.13
N GLY A 155 8.47 -7.15 0.93
CA GLY A 155 8.00 -7.84 -0.28
C GLY A 155 8.96 -8.95 -0.69
N VAL A 156 8.42 -10.07 -1.15
CA VAL A 156 9.18 -11.18 -1.71
C VAL A 156 8.64 -11.52 -3.10
N PRO A 157 9.52 -11.76 -4.10
CA PRO A 157 9.05 -12.20 -5.41
C PRO A 157 8.51 -13.62 -5.29
N LEU A 158 7.32 -13.83 -5.85
CA LEU A 158 6.66 -15.13 -5.92
C LEU A 158 6.45 -15.52 -7.38
N HIS A 159 6.55 -16.81 -7.66
CA HIS A 159 6.21 -17.42 -8.94
C HIS A 159 4.90 -18.18 -8.82
N ARG A 160 4.05 -18.09 -9.84
CA ARG A 160 2.88 -18.99 -9.93
C ARG A 160 3.42 -20.41 -10.07
N GLN A 161 2.90 -21.32 -9.25
CA GLN A 161 3.10 -22.74 -9.52
C GLN A 161 2.35 -23.05 -10.82
N GLU A 162 3.03 -23.66 -11.80
CA GLU A 162 2.34 -24.30 -12.90
C GLU A 162 1.45 -25.39 -12.27
N ASP A 163 0.15 -25.33 -12.54
CA ASP A 163 -0.80 -26.31 -12.03
C ASP A 163 -0.29 -27.70 -12.44
N GLU A 164 0.20 -28.49 -11.49
CA GLU A 164 0.31 -29.92 -11.71
C GLU A 164 -1.10 -30.42 -12.06
N PRO A 165 -1.28 -31.13 -13.18
CA PRO A 165 -2.58 -31.67 -13.53
C PRO A 165 -3.08 -32.49 -12.35
N ALA A 166 -4.32 -32.21 -11.92
CA ALA A 166 -4.95 -32.92 -10.82
C ALA A 166 -4.75 -34.43 -11.03
N GLN A 167 -4.03 -35.06 -10.11
CA GLN A 167 -3.95 -36.51 -10.11
C GLN A 167 -5.37 -37.03 -9.87
N GLU A 168 -6.00 -37.58 -10.94
CA GLU A 168 -7.23 -38.29 -10.80
C GLU A 168 -7.01 -39.48 -9.84
N VAL A 169 -7.71 -39.45 -8.70
CA VAL A 169 -7.75 -40.51 -7.70
C VAL A 169 -8.94 -41.42 -8.05
#